data_3dab09c276072f449b0e18e555e3d498
#
_entry.id   3dab09c276072f449b0e18e555e3d498
#
_cell.length_a   1.000
_cell.length_b   1.000
_cell.length_c   1.000
_cell.angle_alpha   90.00
_cell.angle_beta   90.00
_cell.angle_gamma   90.00
#
_symmetry.space_group_name_H-M   'P 1'
#
loop_
_entity.id
_entity.type
_entity.pdbx_description
1 polymer ?
#
loop_
_entity_poly.entity_id
_entity_poly.type
_entity_poly.pdbx_seq_one_letter_code
_entity_poly.pdbx_strand_id
1 'polypeptide(L)'
;KALQKAAALMPGAFEALDLSKYDLVLSVLLFLQQGVITRPDAVHICYCHTPIRYVWDFYYTYRANANPLVRAVMPSQMHKLRQWDKCAADRVDYFIANSRYIAQRIKKYYRRDSDVIYPCVHINQSPFVEKEDFYLVVGRFTWYKRIDLAVAACTKLGRRLVVIGTGDEESRLRHGRPHGGIQGRRTFDEEVR
;
A
#
# COMPACT_ATOMS: atom_id res chain seq x y z
N LYS A 1 9.31 -1.21 9.48
CA LYS A 1 9.78 -2.38 10.30
C LYS A 1 8.98 -2.53 11.62
N ALA A 2 8.63 -1.43 12.33
CA ALA A 2 7.83 -1.50 13.56
C ALA A 2 6.39 -2.02 13.30
N LEU A 3 5.71 -1.54 12.26
CA LEU A 3 4.37 -1.98 11.88
C LEU A 3 4.28 -3.48 11.57
N GLN A 4 5.32 -4.06 10.97
CA GLN A 4 5.35 -5.50 10.66
C GLN A 4 5.50 -6.37 11.91
N LYS A 5 6.19 -5.87 12.95
CA LYS A 5 6.29 -6.55 14.25
C LYS A 5 4.98 -6.48 15.03
N ALA A 6 4.22 -5.41 14.86
CA ALA A 6 2.92 -5.22 15.49
C ALA A 6 1.76 -5.93 14.76
N ALA A 7 1.96 -6.44 13.55
CA ALA A 7 0.91 -7.03 12.72
C ALA A 7 0.16 -8.18 13.40
N ALA A 8 0.80 -8.94 14.26
CA ALA A 8 0.18 -10.04 15.03
C ALA A 8 -0.76 -9.54 16.15
N LEU A 9 -0.56 -8.31 16.64
CA LEU A 9 -1.37 -7.69 17.71
C LEU A 9 -2.46 -6.78 17.16
N MET A 10 -2.33 -6.34 15.91
CA MET A 10 -3.29 -5.43 15.28
C MET A 10 -4.72 -5.96 15.19
N PRO A 11 -4.99 -7.25 14.91
CA PRO A 11 -6.33 -7.80 14.95
C PRO A 11 -7.07 -7.47 16.24
N GLY A 12 -6.50 -7.84 17.38
CA GLY A 12 -7.09 -7.59 18.67
C GLY A 12 -7.22 -6.10 19.03
N ALA A 13 -6.31 -5.25 18.53
CA ALA A 13 -6.40 -3.81 18.75
C ALA A 13 -7.59 -3.19 18.03
N PHE A 14 -7.95 -3.65 16.83
CA PHE A 14 -9.15 -3.18 16.13
C PHE A 14 -10.43 -3.75 16.75
N GLU A 15 -10.42 -5.01 17.16
CA GLU A 15 -11.58 -5.65 17.83
C GLU A 15 -11.86 -5.06 19.22
N ALA A 16 -10.85 -4.46 19.88
CA ALA A 16 -10.99 -3.83 21.18
C ALA A 16 -11.55 -2.39 21.13
N LEU A 17 -11.79 -1.83 19.95
CA LEU A 17 -12.38 -0.50 19.84
C LEU A 17 -13.86 -0.55 20.22
N ASP A 18 -14.24 0.26 21.24
CA ASP A 18 -15.65 0.41 21.61
C ASP A 18 -16.38 1.33 20.62
N LEU A 19 -17.16 0.71 19.75
CA LEU A 19 -17.99 1.38 18.74
C LEU A 19 -19.49 1.33 19.08
N SER A 20 -19.84 1.00 20.32
CA SER A 20 -21.23 0.82 20.77
C SER A 20 -22.11 2.09 20.66
N LYS A 21 -21.51 3.25 20.53
CA LYS A 21 -22.22 4.55 20.42
C LYS A 21 -22.57 4.97 19.00
N TYR A 22 -22.17 4.16 17.98
CA TYR A 22 -22.29 4.54 16.58
C TYR A 22 -23.27 3.63 15.85
N ASP A 23 -24.19 4.23 15.11
CA ASP A 23 -25.15 3.52 14.25
C ASP A 23 -24.55 3.23 12.86
N LEU A 24 -23.55 4.02 12.45
CA LEU A 24 -22.81 3.87 11.21
C LEU A 24 -21.31 3.88 11.48
N VAL A 25 -20.63 2.84 11.01
CA VAL A 25 -19.17 2.75 11.07
C VAL A 25 -18.62 2.72 9.65
N LEU A 26 -17.79 3.70 9.31
CA LEU A 26 -17.07 3.73 8.05
C LEU A 26 -15.59 3.40 8.30
N SER A 27 -15.15 2.24 7.84
CA SER A 27 -13.75 1.86 7.88
C SER A 27 -13.06 2.09 6.53
N VAL A 28 -11.83 2.65 6.57
CA VAL A 28 -11.00 2.83 5.38
C VAL A 28 -9.87 1.80 5.42
N LEU A 29 -10.01 0.75 4.62
CA LEU A 29 -9.11 -0.40 4.66
C LEU A 29 -7.78 -0.12 3.97
N LEU A 30 -6.77 0.15 4.78
CA LEU A 30 -5.36 0.17 4.36
C LEU A 30 -4.61 -1.08 4.84
N PHE A 31 -5.03 -1.67 5.98
CA PHE A 31 -4.45 -2.88 6.57
C PHE A 31 -5.54 -3.81 7.13
N LEU A 32 -6.02 -3.59 8.35
CA LEU A 32 -6.86 -4.50 9.12
C LEU A 32 -8.12 -3.81 9.69
N GLN A 33 -8.42 -2.58 9.25
CA GLN A 33 -9.48 -1.75 9.82
C GLN A 33 -10.89 -2.35 9.64
N GLN A 34 -11.09 -3.26 8.69
CA GLN A 34 -12.35 -3.99 8.55
C GLN A 34 -12.65 -4.93 9.72
N GLY A 35 -11.66 -5.14 10.60
CA GLY A 35 -11.79 -6.05 11.73
C GLY A 35 -12.48 -5.49 12.96
N VAL A 36 -13.04 -4.29 12.90
CA VAL A 36 -13.82 -3.72 14.01
C VAL A 36 -15.10 -4.53 14.27
N ILE A 37 -15.58 -4.49 15.54
CA ILE A 37 -16.83 -5.13 15.96
C ILE A 37 -17.86 -4.02 16.14
N THR A 38 -19.02 -4.19 15.49
CA THR A 38 -20.15 -3.26 15.57
C THR A 38 -21.33 -3.91 16.28
N ARG A 39 -22.29 -3.08 16.75
CA ARG A 39 -23.57 -3.58 17.27
C ARG A 39 -24.37 -4.30 16.17
N PRO A 40 -25.32 -5.19 16.52
CA PRO A 40 -26.14 -5.91 15.53
C PRO A 40 -27.02 -5.01 14.65
N ASP A 41 -27.38 -3.83 15.14
CA ASP A 41 -28.22 -2.82 14.48
C ASP A 41 -27.42 -1.70 13.80
N ALA A 42 -26.10 -1.68 13.95
CA ALA A 42 -25.22 -0.72 13.32
C ALA A 42 -24.76 -1.18 11.94
N VAL A 43 -24.64 -0.26 11.00
CA VAL A 43 -24.17 -0.54 9.64
C VAL A 43 -22.65 -0.32 9.56
N HIS A 44 -21.92 -1.33 9.06
CA HIS A 44 -20.48 -1.24 8.79
C HIS A 44 -20.20 -1.19 7.29
N ILE A 45 -19.73 -0.04 6.82
CA ILE A 45 -19.28 0.15 5.43
C ILE A 45 -17.74 0.19 5.39
N CYS A 46 -17.14 -0.61 4.52
CA CYS A 46 -15.70 -0.64 4.35
C CYS A 46 -15.29 -0.08 2.98
N TYR A 47 -14.64 1.09 2.96
CA TYR A 47 -13.97 1.60 1.77
C TYR A 47 -12.61 0.93 1.63
N CYS A 48 -12.52 -0.03 0.72
CA CYS A 48 -11.37 -0.91 0.57
C CYS A 48 -10.37 -0.38 -0.47
N HIS A 49 -9.21 0.04 -0.01
CA HIS A 49 -8.08 0.36 -0.91
C HIS A 49 -7.46 -0.91 -1.49
N THR A 50 -7.35 -1.96 -0.70
CA THR A 50 -6.88 -3.27 -1.14
C THR A 50 -6.98 -4.30 -0.02
N PRO A 51 -7.40 -5.55 -0.29
CA PRO A 51 -7.14 -6.67 0.61
C PRO A 51 -5.64 -6.78 0.93
N ILE A 52 -5.31 -7.29 2.10
CA ILE A 52 -3.94 -7.26 2.65
C ILE A 52 -2.94 -7.92 1.69
N ARG A 53 -2.09 -7.10 1.03
CA ARG A 53 -1.21 -7.58 -0.05
C ARG A 53 -0.14 -8.56 0.42
N TYR A 54 0.43 -8.36 1.61
CA TYR A 54 1.52 -9.22 2.10
C TYR A 54 1.06 -10.59 2.57
N VAL A 55 -0.23 -10.80 2.84
CA VAL A 55 -0.76 -12.14 3.17
C VAL A 55 -1.33 -12.86 1.95
N TRP A 56 -1.82 -12.11 0.94
CA TRP A 56 -2.46 -12.69 -0.24
C TRP A 56 -1.54 -12.72 -1.45
N ASP A 57 -1.08 -11.54 -1.93
CA ASP A 57 -0.35 -11.46 -3.22
C ASP A 57 1.16 -11.63 -3.09
N PHE A 58 1.74 -10.91 -2.13
CA PHE A 58 3.20 -10.82 -2.00
C PHE A 58 3.79 -11.76 -0.95
N TYR A 59 3.03 -12.74 -0.48
CA TYR A 59 3.49 -13.69 0.52
C TYR A 59 4.84 -14.33 0.16
N TYR A 60 4.96 -14.89 -1.04
CA TYR A 60 6.19 -15.55 -1.47
C TYR A 60 7.36 -14.58 -1.62
N THR A 61 7.11 -13.37 -2.10
CA THR A 61 8.14 -12.34 -2.23
C THR A 61 8.66 -11.90 -0.86
N TYR A 62 7.77 -11.64 0.10
CA TYR A 62 8.17 -11.29 1.46
C TYR A 62 8.90 -12.45 2.15
N ARG A 63 8.44 -13.68 1.94
CA ARG A 63 9.09 -14.86 2.50
C ARG A 63 10.49 -15.09 1.93
N ALA A 64 10.69 -14.89 0.64
CA ALA A 64 12.00 -15.02 -0.01
C ALA A 64 13.03 -14.03 0.54
N ASN A 65 12.58 -12.80 0.88
CA ASN A 65 13.44 -11.73 1.40
C ASN A 65 13.52 -11.69 2.94
N ALA A 66 12.87 -12.62 3.63
CA ALA A 66 12.89 -12.70 5.08
C ALA A 66 14.14 -13.42 5.60
N ASN A 67 14.63 -13.01 6.78
CA ASN A 67 15.68 -13.75 7.46
C ASN A 67 15.22 -15.18 7.84
N PRO A 68 16.13 -16.12 8.10
CA PRO A 68 15.78 -17.53 8.35
C PRO A 68 14.77 -17.72 9.49
N LEU A 69 14.87 -16.99 10.59
CA LEU A 69 14.00 -17.08 11.74
C LEU A 69 12.56 -16.63 11.38
N VAL A 70 12.43 -15.48 10.74
CA VAL A 70 11.13 -14.97 10.25
C VAL A 70 10.54 -15.91 9.19
N ARG A 71 11.37 -16.45 8.29
CA ARG A 71 10.95 -17.40 7.25
C ARG A 71 10.34 -18.67 7.83
N ALA A 72 10.84 -19.16 8.97
CA ALA A 72 10.35 -20.35 9.62
C ALA A 72 8.96 -20.13 10.25
N VAL A 73 8.73 -19.00 10.93
CA VAL A 73 7.46 -18.70 11.63
C VAL A 73 6.40 -18.10 10.71
N MET A 74 6.80 -17.48 9.60
CA MET A 74 5.92 -16.73 8.70
C MET A 74 4.74 -17.55 8.15
N PRO A 75 4.88 -18.83 7.74
CA PRO A 75 3.76 -19.61 7.21
C PRO A 75 2.59 -19.69 8.18
N SER A 76 2.85 -20.05 9.44
CA SER A 76 1.82 -20.15 10.49
C SER A 76 1.16 -18.79 10.77
N GLN A 77 1.95 -17.73 10.91
CA GLN A 77 1.42 -16.40 11.21
C GLN A 77 0.57 -15.86 10.04
N MET A 78 1.03 -16.03 8.80
CA MET A 78 0.28 -15.59 7.63
C MET A 78 -0.98 -16.42 7.40
N HIS A 79 -0.97 -17.70 7.78
CA HIS A 79 -2.17 -18.52 7.74
C HIS A 79 -3.23 -18.00 8.72
N LYS A 80 -2.86 -17.78 9.99
CA LYS A 80 -3.76 -17.20 11.00
C LYS A 80 -4.30 -15.84 10.58
N LEU A 81 -3.44 -14.99 10.02
CA LEU A 81 -3.83 -13.66 9.60
C LEU A 81 -4.79 -13.70 8.39
N ARG A 82 -4.63 -14.65 7.45
CA ARG A 82 -5.60 -14.87 6.36
C ARG A 82 -6.96 -15.32 6.87
N GLN A 83 -6.97 -16.23 7.84
CA GLN A 83 -8.22 -16.68 8.45
C GLN A 83 -8.95 -15.52 9.14
N TRP A 84 -8.22 -14.77 9.96
CA TRP A 84 -8.79 -13.59 10.63
C TRP A 84 -9.27 -12.54 9.62
N ASP A 85 -8.48 -12.23 8.59
CA ASP A 85 -8.83 -11.26 7.55
C ASP A 85 -10.10 -11.65 6.80
N LYS A 86 -10.28 -12.94 6.49
CA LYS A 86 -11.50 -13.46 5.89
C LYS A 86 -12.70 -13.35 6.83
N CYS A 87 -12.55 -13.76 8.09
CA CYS A 87 -13.61 -13.65 9.09
C CYS A 87 -13.97 -12.19 9.38
N ALA A 88 -12.99 -11.29 9.42
CA ALA A 88 -13.20 -9.86 9.57
C ALA A 88 -13.99 -9.27 8.39
N ALA A 89 -13.69 -9.71 7.17
CA ALA A 89 -14.42 -9.28 5.99
C ALA A 89 -15.91 -9.75 5.97
N ASP A 90 -16.22 -10.84 6.63
CA ASP A 90 -17.60 -11.33 6.74
C ASP A 90 -18.48 -10.48 7.69
N ARG A 91 -17.84 -9.69 8.60
CA ARG A 91 -18.52 -8.75 9.50
C ARG A 91 -18.88 -7.41 8.84
N VAL A 92 -18.33 -7.13 7.67
CA VAL A 92 -18.62 -5.91 6.92
C VAL A 92 -19.96 -6.05 6.18
N ASP A 93 -20.87 -5.10 6.34
CA ASP A 93 -22.16 -5.13 5.64
C ASP A 93 -22.00 -4.77 4.18
N TYR A 94 -21.28 -3.67 3.88
CA TYR A 94 -21.08 -3.19 2.51
C TYR A 94 -19.61 -2.87 2.22
N PHE A 95 -19.14 -3.37 1.08
CA PHE A 95 -17.82 -3.03 0.55
C PHE A 95 -17.92 -1.99 -0.55
N ILE A 96 -17.09 -0.96 -0.45
CA ILE A 96 -16.81 -0.01 -1.52
C ILE A 96 -15.37 -0.23 -1.96
N ALA A 97 -15.16 -0.52 -3.24
CA ALA A 97 -13.85 -0.68 -3.83
C ALA A 97 -13.38 0.63 -4.49
N ASN A 98 -12.12 1.01 -4.30
CA ASN A 98 -11.56 2.20 -4.96
C ASN A 98 -11.33 2.03 -6.48
N SER A 99 -11.50 0.84 -7.02
CA SER A 99 -11.34 0.55 -8.45
C SER A 99 -11.94 -0.82 -8.80
N ARG A 100 -12.21 -1.04 -10.09
CA ARG A 100 -12.66 -2.35 -10.61
C ARG A 100 -11.65 -3.47 -10.29
N TYR A 101 -10.36 -3.17 -10.31
CA TYR A 101 -9.33 -4.13 -9.93
C TYR A 101 -9.46 -4.56 -8.46
N ILE A 102 -9.71 -3.62 -7.56
CA ILE A 102 -9.91 -3.93 -6.14
C ILE A 102 -11.24 -4.67 -5.91
N ALA A 103 -12.31 -4.33 -6.64
CA ALA A 103 -13.56 -5.09 -6.59
C ALA A 103 -13.35 -6.58 -6.96
N GLN A 104 -12.57 -6.87 -8.00
CA GLN A 104 -12.21 -8.24 -8.36
C GLN A 104 -11.43 -8.95 -7.24
N ARG A 105 -10.54 -8.24 -6.52
CA ARG A 105 -9.78 -8.80 -5.41
C ARG A 105 -10.65 -9.08 -4.19
N ILE A 106 -11.60 -8.17 -3.85
CA ILE A 106 -12.59 -8.39 -2.81
C ILE A 106 -13.40 -9.65 -3.15
N LYS A 107 -13.89 -9.76 -4.38
CA LYS A 107 -14.60 -10.96 -4.85
C LYS A 107 -13.75 -12.23 -4.76
N LYS A 108 -12.46 -12.13 -5.13
CA LYS A 108 -11.53 -13.27 -5.10
C LYS A 108 -11.26 -13.77 -3.69
N TYR A 109 -10.87 -12.85 -2.78
CA TYR A 109 -10.36 -13.22 -1.46
C TYR A 109 -11.45 -13.30 -0.40
N TYR A 110 -12.44 -12.38 -0.45
CA TYR A 110 -13.50 -12.31 0.55
C TYR A 110 -14.80 -12.96 0.09
N ARG A 111 -14.94 -13.24 -1.23
CA ARG A 111 -16.20 -13.75 -1.82
C ARG A 111 -17.38 -12.80 -1.60
N ARG A 112 -17.10 -11.51 -1.51
CA ARG A 112 -18.06 -10.44 -1.34
C ARG A 112 -18.18 -9.60 -2.61
N ASP A 113 -19.35 -9.07 -2.88
CA ASP A 113 -19.56 -8.05 -3.89
C ASP A 113 -19.19 -6.68 -3.34
N SER A 114 -18.96 -5.69 -4.20
CA SER A 114 -18.62 -4.33 -3.80
C SER A 114 -18.98 -3.34 -4.89
N ASP A 115 -19.42 -2.15 -4.47
CA ASP A 115 -19.62 -1.01 -5.36
C ASP A 115 -18.27 -0.35 -5.65
N VAL A 116 -18.13 0.23 -6.85
CA VAL A 116 -16.89 0.90 -7.24
C VAL A 116 -17.08 2.41 -7.15
N ILE A 117 -16.37 3.04 -6.20
CA ILE A 117 -16.29 4.50 -6.07
C ILE A 117 -14.82 4.89 -6.15
N TYR A 118 -14.44 5.53 -7.26
CA TYR A 118 -13.07 5.98 -7.47
C TYR A 118 -12.69 7.11 -6.50
N PRO A 119 -11.43 7.16 -6.03
CA PRO A 119 -10.96 8.25 -5.18
C PRO A 119 -11.11 9.59 -5.90
N CYS A 120 -11.72 10.56 -5.21
CA CYS A 120 -11.78 11.92 -5.71
C CYS A 120 -10.42 12.62 -5.52
N VAL A 121 -10.07 13.52 -6.43
CA VAL A 121 -8.88 14.34 -6.38
C VAL A 121 -9.30 15.80 -6.44
N HIS A 122 -8.79 16.60 -5.50
CA HIS A 122 -8.90 18.06 -5.62
C HIS A 122 -7.99 18.54 -6.74
N ILE A 123 -8.60 19.01 -7.82
CA ILE A 123 -7.86 19.63 -8.90
C ILE A 123 -7.68 21.10 -8.52
N ASN A 124 -6.53 21.43 -7.95
CA ASN A 124 -6.13 22.82 -7.85
C ASN A 124 -5.83 23.29 -9.28
N GLN A 125 -6.41 24.43 -9.67
CA GLN A 125 -6.05 25.07 -10.93
C GLN A 125 -4.63 25.64 -10.78
N SER A 126 -3.64 24.77 -10.91
CA SER A 126 -2.24 25.21 -11.00
C SER A 126 -2.08 26.00 -12.29
N PRO A 127 -1.45 27.18 -12.26
CA PRO A 127 -1.19 27.93 -13.48
C PRO A 127 -0.39 27.06 -14.45
N PHE A 128 -0.69 27.22 -15.73
CA PHE A 128 0.04 26.50 -16.77
C PHE A 128 1.50 26.99 -16.75
N VAL A 129 2.41 26.12 -16.34
CA VAL A 129 3.85 26.43 -16.29
C VAL A 129 4.50 25.89 -17.55
N GLU A 130 5.45 26.64 -18.11
CA GLU A 130 6.24 26.17 -19.24
C GLU A 130 6.97 24.88 -18.87
N LYS A 131 6.89 23.88 -19.75
CA LYS A 131 7.45 22.56 -19.50
C LYS A 131 8.95 22.56 -19.73
N GLU A 132 9.70 22.07 -18.77
CA GLU A 132 11.13 21.81 -18.93
C GLU A 132 11.38 20.40 -19.50
N ASP A 133 12.54 20.21 -20.13
CA ASP A 133 12.94 18.90 -20.71
C ASP A 133 13.54 17.97 -19.65
N PHE A 134 12.68 17.40 -18.80
CA PHE A 134 13.06 16.35 -17.86
C PHE A 134 11.90 15.38 -17.60
N TYR A 135 12.25 14.17 -17.17
CA TYR A 135 11.30 13.20 -16.64
C TYR A 135 11.19 13.37 -15.13
N LEU A 136 9.98 13.21 -14.56
CA LEU A 136 9.71 13.32 -13.13
C LEU A 136 9.18 12.01 -12.58
N VAL A 137 9.78 11.53 -11.48
CA VAL A 137 9.27 10.43 -10.68
C VAL A 137 9.05 10.92 -9.26
N VAL A 138 7.81 10.81 -8.75
CA VAL A 138 7.44 11.17 -7.39
C VAL A 138 6.91 9.93 -6.67
N GLY A 139 7.46 9.62 -5.48
CA GLY A 139 6.93 8.51 -4.70
C GLY A 139 7.87 7.97 -3.63
N ARG A 140 7.32 7.12 -2.76
CA ARG A 140 8.11 6.45 -1.74
C ARG A 140 9.10 5.46 -2.38
N PHE A 141 10.35 5.50 -1.97
CA PHE A 141 11.42 4.63 -2.49
C PHE A 141 11.34 3.24 -1.87
N THR A 142 10.44 2.44 -2.44
CA THR A 142 10.23 1.04 -2.06
C THR A 142 10.51 0.13 -3.25
N TRP A 143 11.00 -1.08 -3.00
CA TRP A 143 11.40 -2.04 -4.02
C TRP A 143 10.30 -2.32 -5.08
N TYR A 144 9.03 -2.34 -4.69
CA TYR A 144 7.91 -2.65 -5.60
C TYR A 144 7.50 -1.47 -6.50
N LYS A 145 7.93 -0.25 -6.19
CA LYS A 145 7.70 0.94 -7.05
C LYS A 145 8.64 0.98 -8.25
N ARG A 146 9.70 0.17 -8.23
CA ARG A 146 10.65 -0.02 -9.33
C ARG A 146 11.20 1.29 -9.90
N ILE A 147 11.52 2.25 -9.03
CA ILE A 147 12.15 3.53 -9.44
C ILE A 147 13.52 3.28 -10.09
N ASP A 148 14.15 2.17 -9.74
CA ASP A 148 15.37 1.67 -10.35
C ASP A 148 15.27 1.57 -11.89
N LEU A 149 14.12 1.15 -12.41
CA LEU A 149 13.89 1.04 -13.86
C LEU A 149 13.86 2.42 -14.54
N ALA A 150 13.20 3.41 -13.92
CA ALA A 150 13.18 4.77 -14.45
C ALA A 150 14.60 5.38 -14.48
N VAL A 151 15.35 5.17 -13.39
CA VAL A 151 16.77 5.62 -13.30
C VAL A 151 17.61 4.96 -14.40
N ALA A 152 17.49 3.63 -14.57
CA ALA A 152 18.26 2.90 -15.56
C ALA A 152 17.90 3.33 -17.00
N ALA A 153 16.60 3.49 -17.29
CA ALA A 153 16.13 3.91 -18.61
C ALA A 153 16.61 5.31 -18.98
N CYS A 154 16.42 6.30 -18.08
CA CYS A 154 16.86 7.68 -18.34
C CYS A 154 18.40 7.78 -18.46
N THR A 155 19.14 6.99 -17.67
CA THR A 155 20.60 6.91 -17.79
C THR A 155 21.01 6.36 -19.17
N LYS A 156 20.38 5.26 -19.60
CA LYS A 156 20.66 4.65 -20.92
C LYS A 156 20.35 5.59 -22.09
N LEU A 157 19.30 6.39 -21.95
CA LEU A 157 18.82 7.32 -23.00
C LEU A 157 19.50 8.71 -22.90
N GLY A 158 20.37 8.95 -21.92
CA GLY A 158 20.97 10.27 -21.69
C GLY A 158 19.95 11.38 -21.35
N ARG A 159 18.82 11.01 -20.73
CA ARG A 159 17.74 11.94 -20.41
C ARG A 159 17.83 12.42 -18.96
N ARG A 160 17.51 13.70 -18.74
CA ARG A 160 17.42 14.29 -17.40
C ARG A 160 16.26 13.66 -16.65
N LEU A 161 16.50 13.19 -15.40
CA LEU A 161 15.50 12.62 -14.51
C LEU A 161 15.54 13.32 -13.16
N VAL A 162 14.42 13.83 -12.71
CA VAL A 162 14.19 14.34 -11.36
C VAL A 162 13.44 13.27 -10.56
N VAL A 163 13.96 12.92 -9.38
CA VAL A 163 13.34 11.91 -8.51
C VAL A 163 13.06 12.55 -7.15
N ILE A 164 11.78 12.59 -6.75
CA ILE A 164 11.33 13.18 -5.49
C ILE A 164 10.75 12.09 -4.60
N GLY A 165 11.23 12.00 -3.35
CA GLY A 165 10.72 11.08 -2.34
C GLY A 165 11.80 10.54 -1.42
N THR A 166 11.37 9.67 -0.48
CA THR A 166 12.22 9.00 0.51
C THR A 166 11.82 7.53 0.65
N GLY A 167 12.70 6.71 1.21
CA GLY A 167 12.39 5.32 1.53
C GLY A 167 13.58 4.38 1.68
N ASP A 168 13.29 3.10 1.93
CA ASP A 168 14.33 2.08 2.22
C ASP A 168 15.31 1.84 1.05
N GLU A 169 14.90 2.15 -0.19
CA GLU A 169 15.73 2.00 -1.40
C GLU A 169 16.58 3.25 -1.71
N GLU A 170 16.50 4.30 -0.90
CA GLU A 170 17.17 5.58 -1.19
C GLU A 170 18.70 5.42 -1.36
N SER A 171 19.36 4.73 -0.42
CA SER A 171 20.78 4.47 -0.52
C SER A 171 21.16 3.73 -1.80
N ARG A 172 20.37 2.73 -2.18
CA ARG A 172 20.56 1.97 -3.41
C ARG A 172 20.36 2.83 -4.65
N LEU A 173 19.35 3.69 -4.67
CA LEU A 173 19.08 4.60 -5.78
C LEU A 173 20.15 5.70 -5.88
N ARG A 174 20.68 6.18 -4.75
CA ARG A 174 21.79 7.18 -4.73
C ARG A 174 23.13 6.59 -5.15
N HIS A 175 23.43 5.36 -4.70
CA HIS A 175 24.71 4.68 -4.96
C HIS A 175 24.60 3.67 -6.10
N GLY A 176 23.42 3.37 -6.57
CA GLY A 176 23.18 2.46 -7.69
C GLY A 176 23.91 2.96 -8.90
N ARG A 177 25.12 2.42 -9.13
CA ARG A 177 25.80 2.49 -10.41
C ARG A 177 25.03 1.63 -11.40
N PRO A 178 24.36 2.19 -12.40
CA PRO A 178 24.29 1.49 -13.65
C PRO A 178 25.73 1.50 -14.19
N HIS A 179 26.17 0.39 -14.73
CA HIS A 179 27.40 0.37 -15.52
C HIS A 179 27.28 1.43 -16.62
N GLY A 180 28.05 2.52 -16.50
CA GLY A 180 28.02 3.65 -17.40
C GLY A 180 27.70 4.96 -16.68
N GLY A 181 28.63 5.94 -16.78
CA GLY A 181 28.61 7.18 -16.01
C GLY A 181 27.27 7.92 -16.04
N ILE A 182 26.79 8.28 -14.87
CA ILE A 182 25.58 9.06 -14.68
C ILE A 182 25.91 10.54 -14.91
N GLN A 183 25.56 11.08 -16.06
CA GLN A 183 25.42 12.50 -16.29
C GLN A 183 23.93 12.87 -16.15
N GLY A 184 23.41 12.86 -14.95
CA GLY A 184 22.07 13.33 -14.64
C GLY A 184 22.05 13.87 -13.21
N ARG A 185 21.73 15.14 -13.05
CA ARG A 185 21.63 15.80 -11.75
C ARG A 185 20.47 15.18 -10.98
N ARG A 186 20.78 14.41 -9.93
CA ARG A 186 19.79 13.91 -8.97
C ARG A 186 19.53 15.04 -7.98
N THR A 187 18.40 15.71 -8.09
CA THR A 187 17.93 16.63 -7.06
C THR A 187 16.97 15.83 -6.17
N PHE A 188 17.41 15.53 -4.95
CA PHE A 188 16.54 15.02 -3.91
C PHE A 188 16.12 16.25 -3.10
N ASP A 189 15.02 16.89 -3.47
CA ASP A 189 14.47 17.98 -2.69
C ASP A 189 13.68 17.41 -1.52
N GLU A 190 14.09 17.74 -0.31
CA GLU A 190 13.39 17.40 0.95
C GLU A 190 12.21 18.31 1.25
N GLU A 191 11.80 19.18 0.35
CA GLU A 191 10.72 20.13 0.60
C GLU A 191 9.41 19.73 -0.08
N VAL A 192 8.65 18.87 0.59
CA VAL A 192 7.18 18.99 0.60
C VAL A 192 6.74 18.82 2.05
N ARG A 193 6.59 19.97 2.73
CA ARG A 193 5.83 20.07 3.98
C ARG A 193 4.33 20.01 3.70
#